data_8f30290d0acf8fd42758e8d54d3d1b5f
#
_entry.id   8f30290d0acf8fd42758e8d54d3d1b5f
#
_cell.length_a   1.000
_cell.length_b   1.000
_cell.length_c   1.000
_cell.angle_alpha   90.00
_cell.angle_beta   90.00
_cell.angle_gamma   90.00
#
_symmetry.space_group_name_H-M   'P 1'
#
loop_
_entity.id
_entity.type
_entity.pdbx_description
1 polymer ?
#
loop_
_entity_poly.entity_id
_entity_poly.type
_entity_poly.pdbx_seq_one_letter_code
_entity_poly.pdbx_strand_id
1 'polypeptide(L)'
;EAEAKGRRIAYDKIKKKGAEVIKETNKIVSSLIGINQAARTTCVKPSGNASVILGTASGIHGEHSKKYFRNVQVNKEEELGKVIKILNPKMVENSLWSNNNSDWVISFPINSKEGSIYKKDLYGVKQLEYVKLTQQNWVEFGTNYELCVDKNTRHNVSNTIVVDNWDEVENYIYENKEWFAGISLLGMTGDKDYAQAPFTEVIDTDEIIKKYGKSSLFASGLIVDGLHAFRHLWLACNAVLFSSEIDENEADFLLKNDWIRRAKQFADR
;
A
#
# COMPACT_ATOMS: atom_id res chain seq x y z
N GLU A 1 12.57 23.86 4.65
CA GLU A 1 11.65 24.05 5.80
C GLU A 1 10.30 24.64 5.34
N ALA A 2 10.28 25.75 4.59
CA ALA A 2 9.06 26.38 4.07
C ALA A 2 8.24 25.45 3.16
N GLU A 3 8.89 24.68 2.29
CA GLU A 3 8.24 23.71 1.41
C GLU A 3 7.63 22.54 2.18
N ALA A 4 8.32 22.03 3.19
CA ALA A 4 7.78 20.98 4.07
C ALA A 4 6.53 21.49 4.84
N LYS A 5 6.55 22.72 5.32
CA LYS A 5 5.41 23.37 5.95
C LYS A 5 4.23 23.56 5.00
N GLY A 6 4.50 23.96 3.76
CA GLY A 6 3.46 24.10 2.73
C GLY A 6 2.79 22.76 2.37
N ARG A 7 3.56 21.69 2.22
CA ARG A 7 3.04 20.33 1.99
C ARG A 7 2.17 19.85 3.16
N ARG A 8 2.58 20.10 4.39
CA ARG A 8 1.80 19.76 5.59
C ARG A 8 0.44 20.46 5.63
N ILE A 9 0.40 21.76 5.35
CA ILE A 9 -0.85 22.54 5.30
C ILE A 9 -1.80 22.01 4.21
N ALA A 10 -1.27 21.71 3.03
CA ALA A 10 -2.06 21.12 1.93
C ALA A 10 -2.64 19.76 2.32
N TYR A 11 -1.85 18.91 2.95
CA TYR A 11 -2.25 17.59 3.42
C TYR A 11 -3.40 17.66 4.43
N ASP A 12 -3.32 18.58 5.39
CA ASP A 12 -4.37 18.78 6.39
C ASP A 12 -5.68 19.29 5.78
N LYS A 13 -5.59 20.24 4.83
CA LYS A 13 -6.78 20.76 4.12
C LYS A 13 -7.46 19.65 3.30
N ILE A 14 -6.69 18.82 2.60
CA ILE A 14 -7.23 17.70 1.80
C ILE A 14 -7.95 16.70 2.69
N LYS A 15 -7.38 16.35 3.84
CA LYS A 15 -8.01 15.42 4.80
C LYS A 15 -9.32 15.94 5.35
N LYS A 16 -9.34 17.18 5.84
CA LYS A 16 -10.56 17.81 6.36
C LYS A 16 -11.66 17.84 5.31
N LYS A 17 -11.34 18.35 4.12
CA LYS A 17 -12.31 18.41 3.02
C LYS A 17 -12.79 17.04 2.58
N GLY A 18 -11.89 16.06 2.48
CA GLY A 18 -12.23 14.68 2.18
C GLY A 18 -13.18 14.07 3.22
N ALA A 19 -12.92 14.28 4.49
CA ALA A 19 -13.77 13.78 5.58
C ALA A 19 -15.19 14.42 5.55
N GLU A 20 -15.29 15.72 5.24
CA GLU A 20 -16.58 16.40 5.04
C GLU A 20 -17.38 15.78 3.89
N VAL A 21 -16.72 15.58 2.72
CA VAL A 21 -17.36 14.98 1.55
C VAL A 21 -17.85 13.57 1.87
N ILE A 22 -17.06 12.75 2.58
CA ILE A 22 -17.45 11.40 2.96
C ILE A 22 -18.66 11.41 3.89
N LYS A 23 -18.71 12.32 4.87
CA LYS A 23 -19.89 12.44 5.76
C LYS A 23 -21.15 12.81 4.99
N GLU A 24 -21.06 13.77 4.08
CA GLU A 24 -22.21 14.18 3.26
C GLU A 24 -22.65 13.04 2.32
N THR A 25 -21.71 12.36 1.66
CA THR A 25 -22.02 11.18 0.84
C THR A 25 -22.68 10.07 1.66
N ASN A 26 -22.16 9.80 2.86
CA ASN A 26 -22.77 8.81 3.77
C ASN A 26 -24.23 9.17 4.11
N LYS A 27 -24.52 10.44 4.39
CA LYS A 27 -25.87 10.93 4.66
C LYS A 27 -26.81 10.69 3.49
N ILE A 28 -26.38 11.03 2.27
CA ILE A 28 -27.18 10.85 1.06
C ILE A 28 -27.41 9.37 0.78
N VAL A 29 -26.36 8.56 0.74
CA VAL A 29 -26.44 7.15 0.38
C VAL A 29 -27.22 6.36 1.42
N SER A 30 -27.00 6.58 2.71
CA SER A 30 -27.74 5.89 3.78
C SER A 30 -29.25 6.14 3.69
N SER A 31 -29.64 7.37 3.34
CA SER A 31 -31.04 7.70 3.09
C SER A 31 -31.61 6.98 1.86
N LEU A 32 -30.84 6.88 0.77
CA LEU A 32 -31.27 6.22 -0.45
C LEU A 32 -31.49 4.71 -0.27
N ILE A 33 -30.62 4.05 0.51
CA ILE A 33 -30.70 2.59 0.73
C ILE A 33 -31.48 2.21 2.02
N GLY A 34 -32.02 3.19 2.74
CA GLY A 34 -32.89 2.95 3.91
C GLY A 34 -32.17 2.44 5.15
N ILE A 35 -30.90 2.82 5.37
CA ILE A 35 -30.14 2.47 6.58
C ILE A 35 -29.77 3.71 7.40
N ASN A 36 -29.37 3.51 8.65
CA ASN A 36 -28.88 4.60 9.48
C ASN A 36 -27.51 5.13 8.96
N GLN A 37 -27.29 6.43 9.14
CA GLN A 37 -25.99 7.03 8.87
C GLN A 37 -24.93 6.43 9.80
N ALA A 38 -23.72 6.23 9.26
CA ALA A 38 -22.58 5.84 10.08
C ALA A 38 -22.14 7.01 10.98
N ALA A 39 -21.95 6.73 12.26
CA ALA A 39 -21.45 7.71 13.22
C ALA A 39 -19.97 8.05 12.96
N ARG A 40 -19.19 7.09 12.42
CA ARG A 40 -17.76 7.24 12.14
C ARG A 40 -17.49 6.78 10.72
N THR A 41 -17.04 7.69 9.86
CA THR A 41 -16.92 7.44 8.41
C THR A 41 -15.48 7.31 7.93
N THR A 42 -14.50 7.69 8.75
CA THR A 42 -13.09 7.69 8.36
C THR A 42 -12.21 6.96 9.37
N CYS A 43 -11.23 6.24 8.87
CA CYS A 43 -10.13 5.63 9.64
C CYS A 43 -8.91 5.51 8.74
N VAL A 44 -7.79 5.08 9.30
CA VAL A 44 -6.63 4.65 8.51
C VAL A 44 -6.33 3.19 8.87
N LYS A 45 -6.22 2.38 7.82
CA LYS A 45 -5.81 0.98 7.93
C LYS A 45 -4.53 0.73 7.15
N PRO A 46 -3.64 -0.17 7.58
CA PRO A 46 -2.54 -0.60 6.75
C PRO A 46 -3.14 -1.32 5.53
N SER A 47 -2.67 -0.92 4.36
CA SER A 47 -3.15 -1.49 3.11
C SER A 47 -2.08 -2.41 2.53
N GLY A 48 -2.37 -3.71 2.47
CA GLY A 48 -1.49 -4.69 1.80
C GLY A 48 -1.58 -4.57 0.28
N ASN A 49 -2.78 -4.62 -0.27
CA ASN A 49 -3.02 -4.72 -1.71
C ASN A 49 -3.36 -3.39 -2.36
N ALA A 50 -4.26 -2.59 -1.77
CA ALA A 50 -4.69 -1.33 -2.38
C ALA A 50 -3.55 -0.32 -2.52
N SER A 51 -2.61 -0.25 -1.58
CA SER A 51 -1.43 0.61 -1.68
C SER A 51 -0.52 0.22 -2.85
N VAL A 52 -0.33 -1.08 -3.09
CA VAL A 52 0.43 -1.59 -4.24
C VAL A 52 -0.25 -1.19 -5.54
N ILE A 53 -1.57 -1.37 -5.65
CA ILE A 53 -2.35 -0.97 -6.83
C ILE A 53 -2.24 0.53 -7.09
N LEU A 54 -2.29 1.35 -6.05
CA LEU A 54 -2.20 2.81 -6.15
C LEU A 54 -0.74 3.31 -6.32
N GLY A 55 0.25 2.45 -6.13
CA GLY A 55 1.66 2.82 -6.15
C GLY A 55 2.01 3.82 -5.05
N THR A 56 1.55 3.56 -3.83
CA THR A 56 1.76 4.40 -2.65
C THR A 56 2.19 3.55 -1.46
N ALA A 57 2.76 4.18 -0.44
CA ALA A 57 3.02 3.53 0.84
C ALA A 57 1.72 3.09 1.53
N SER A 58 1.84 2.15 2.45
CA SER A 58 0.72 1.56 3.18
C SER A 58 0.26 2.46 4.33
N GLY A 59 -0.95 3.01 4.23
CA GLY A 59 -1.57 3.81 5.29
C GLY A 59 -0.74 5.04 5.68
N ILE A 60 -0.30 5.09 6.94
CA ILE A 60 0.47 6.21 7.51
C ILE A 60 2.00 5.97 7.46
N HIS A 61 2.44 4.86 6.87
CA HIS A 61 3.85 4.50 6.84
C HIS A 61 4.58 5.17 5.67
N GLY A 62 5.89 5.38 5.83
CA GLY A 62 6.76 5.80 4.74
C GLY A 62 7.02 4.66 3.74
N GLU A 63 7.45 5.01 2.53
CA GLU A 63 7.97 4.06 1.56
C GLU A 63 9.21 3.35 2.11
N HIS A 64 9.44 2.11 1.68
CA HIS A 64 10.56 1.34 2.18
C HIS A 64 11.90 2.03 1.86
N SER A 65 12.13 2.29 0.58
CA SER A 65 13.28 3.05 0.07
C SER A 65 12.96 3.59 -1.32
N LYS A 66 13.92 4.27 -1.95
CA LYS A 66 13.75 4.82 -3.31
C LYS A 66 13.53 3.73 -4.34
N LYS A 67 14.32 2.64 -4.24
CA LYS A 67 14.20 1.45 -5.09
C LYS A 67 14.26 0.21 -4.21
N TYR A 68 13.32 -0.68 -4.37
CA TYR A 68 13.27 -1.92 -3.59
C TYR A 68 12.51 -3.02 -4.31
N PHE A 69 12.72 -4.26 -3.90
CA PHE A 69 11.87 -5.38 -4.27
C PHE A 69 10.75 -5.55 -3.25
N ARG A 70 9.55 -5.67 -3.76
CA ARG A 70 8.43 -6.23 -3.03
C ARG A 70 8.39 -7.73 -3.30
N ASN A 71 8.71 -8.54 -2.31
CA ASN A 71 8.65 -10.00 -2.40
C ASN A 71 7.28 -10.48 -1.91
N VAL A 72 6.62 -11.26 -2.75
CA VAL A 72 5.28 -11.79 -2.47
C VAL A 72 5.35 -13.31 -2.57
N GLN A 73 4.99 -13.99 -1.48
CA GLN A 73 4.85 -15.43 -1.49
C GLN A 73 3.53 -15.82 -2.12
N VAL A 74 3.55 -16.81 -3.00
CA VAL A 74 2.38 -17.33 -3.74
C VAL A 74 2.46 -18.85 -3.80
N ASN A 75 1.33 -19.52 -3.62
CA ASN A 75 1.26 -20.95 -3.76
C ASN A 75 1.48 -21.36 -5.23
N LYS A 76 2.22 -22.45 -5.48
CA LYS A 76 2.55 -22.93 -6.84
C LYS A 76 1.33 -23.38 -7.63
N GLU A 77 0.23 -23.69 -6.96
CA GLU A 77 -1.03 -24.04 -7.60
C GLU A 77 -1.86 -22.82 -8.01
N GLU A 78 -1.50 -21.62 -7.53
CA GLU A 78 -2.14 -20.37 -7.93
C GLU A 78 -1.93 -20.06 -9.42
N GLU A 79 -3.01 -19.92 -10.16
CA GLU A 79 -2.96 -19.69 -11.62
C GLU A 79 -2.17 -18.44 -12.01
N LEU A 80 -2.34 -17.35 -11.23
CA LEU A 80 -1.61 -16.11 -11.45
C LEU A 80 -0.10 -16.29 -11.28
N GLY A 81 0.32 -17.08 -10.28
CA GLY A 81 1.72 -17.44 -10.06
C GLY A 81 2.30 -18.23 -11.23
N LYS A 82 1.53 -19.18 -11.77
CA LYS A 82 1.91 -19.97 -12.95
C LYS A 82 2.09 -19.09 -14.19
N VAL A 83 1.17 -18.15 -14.41
CA VAL A 83 1.26 -17.19 -15.52
C VAL A 83 2.51 -16.31 -15.41
N ILE A 84 2.80 -15.75 -14.23
CA ILE A 84 4.01 -14.94 -14.01
C ILE A 84 5.27 -15.78 -14.22
N LYS A 85 5.28 -17.03 -13.75
CA LYS A 85 6.40 -17.96 -13.94
C LYS A 85 6.69 -18.24 -15.41
N ILE A 86 5.66 -18.31 -16.26
CA ILE A 86 5.81 -18.49 -17.71
C ILE A 86 6.30 -17.19 -18.37
N LEU A 87 5.68 -16.04 -18.02
CA LEU A 87 5.99 -14.76 -18.65
C LEU A 87 7.37 -14.21 -18.26
N ASN A 88 7.75 -14.35 -16.98
CA ASN A 88 9.03 -13.88 -16.47
C ASN A 88 9.59 -14.81 -15.38
N PRO A 89 10.16 -15.96 -15.77
CA PRO A 89 10.68 -16.94 -14.82
C PRO A 89 11.79 -16.40 -13.92
N LYS A 90 12.49 -15.34 -14.33
CA LYS A 90 13.57 -14.72 -13.54
C LYS A 90 13.07 -13.97 -12.31
N MET A 91 11.78 -13.56 -12.28
CA MET A 91 11.17 -12.93 -11.11
C MET A 91 10.69 -13.93 -10.06
N VAL A 92 10.72 -15.24 -10.37
CA VAL A 92 10.09 -16.27 -9.56
C VAL A 92 11.12 -17.27 -9.04
N GLU A 93 11.29 -17.32 -7.75
CA GLU A 93 12.16 -18.25 -7.04
C GLU A 93 11.33 -19.20 -6.16
N ASN A 94 11.88 -20.34 -5.77
CA ASN A 94 11.27 -21.16 -4.74
C ASN A 94 11.34 -20.43 -3.39
N SER A 95 10.27 -20.49 -2.61
CA SER A 95 10.28 -19.93 -1.26
C SER A 95 11.24 -20.71 -0.36
N LEU A 96 12.16 -20.00 0.29
CA LEU A 96 13.04 -20.56 1.32
C LEU A 96 12.29 -20.86 2.63
N TRP A 97 11.11 -20.28 2.79
CA TRP A 97 10.30 -20.34 4.01
C TRP A 97 9.14 -21.35 3.90
N SER A 98 8.99 -22.00 2.75
CA SER A 98 7.97 -23.03 2.52
C SER A 98 8.51 -24.40 2.91
N ASN A 99 7.96 -25.00 3.97
CA ASN A 99 8.43 -26.28 4.51
C ASN A 99 8.34 -27.46 3.55
N ASN A 100 7.41 -27.42 2.60
CA ASN A 100 7.11 -28.50 1.64
C ASN A 100 7.37 -28.08 0.19
N ASN A 101 8.09 -27.00 -0.04
CA ASN A 101 8.35 -26.42 -1.36
C ASN A 101 7.06 -26.15 -2.17
N SER A 102 5.95 -25.84 -1.48
CA SER A 102 4.65 -25.55 -2.11
C SER A 102 4.55 -24.15 -2.69
N ASP A 103 5.48 -23.24 -2.34
CA ASP A 103 5.34 -21.84 -2.65
C ASP A 103 6.51 -21.30 -3.46
N TRP A 104 6.19 -20.30 -4.26
CA TRP A 104 7.14 -19.39 -4.89
C TRP A 104 7.20 -18.06 -4.16
N VAL A 105 8.30 -17.35 -4.35
CA VAL A 105 8.44 -15.93 -4.06
C VAL A 105 8.59 -15.20 -5.38
N ILE A 106 7.73 -14.21 -5.60
CA ILE A 106 7.75 -13.35 -6.77
C ILE A 106 8.30 -11.99 -6.33
N SER A 107 9.38 -11.55 -6.96
CA SER A 107 10.05 -10.27 -6.66
C SER A 107 9.59 -9.18 -7.62
N PHE A 108 8.80 -8.23 -7.11
CA PHE A 108 8.33 -7.07 -7.86
C PHE A 108 9.24 -5.87 -7.61
N PRO A 109 9.84 -5.30 -8.66
CA PRO A 109 10.62 -4.09 -8.52
C PRO A 109 9.71 -2.87 -8.31
N ILE A 110 10.03 -2.08 -7.31
CA ILE A 110 9.32 -0.85 -6.98
C ILE A 110 10.30 0.33 -7.07
N ASN A 111 9.87 1.38 -7.75
CA ASN A 111 10.52 2.67 -7.72
C ASN A 111 9.55 3.68 -7.10
N SER A 112 9.86 4.13 -5.90
CA SER A 112 9.02 5.10 -5.18
C SER A 112 8.94 6.41 -5.95
N LYS A 113 7.78 7.06 -5.89
CA LYS A 113 7.56 8.36 -6.54
C LYS A 113 8.53 9.41 -6.00
N GLU A 114 8.90 10.36 -6.84
CA GLU A 114 9.69 11.50 -6.42
C GLU A 114 8.97 12.28 -5.30
N GLY A 115 9.73 12.72 -4.29
CA GLY A 115 9.20 13.39 -3.11
C GLY A 115 8.53 12.47 -2.07
N SER A 116 8.63 11.14 -2.23
CA SER A 116 8.18 10.19 -1.22
C SER A 116 8.95 10.35 0.08
N ILE A 117 8.25 10.12 1.20
CA ILE A 117 8.87 10.04 2.53
C ILE A 117 9.25 8.57 2.76
N TYR A 118 10.49 8.32 3.17
CA TYR A 118 11.00 6.98 3.39
C TYR A 118 10.95 6.58 4.88
N LYS A 119 10.88 5.28 5.15
CA LYS A 119 10.87 4.74 6.50
C LYS A 119 12.06 5.18 7.34
N LYS A 120 13.24 5.31 6.72
CA LYS A 120 14.46 5.76 7.39
C LYS A 120 14.40 7.21 7.88
N ASP A 121 13.47 8.02 7.33
CA ASP A 121 13.28 9.43 7.67
C ASP A 121 12.00 9.67 8.48
N LEU A 122 11.19 8.59 8.67
CA LEU A 122 9.88 8.63 9.33
C LEU A 122 9.80 7.54 10.41
N TYR A 123 10.26 7.87 11.60
CA TYR A 123 10.26 7.00 12.79
C TYR A 123 10.08 7.82 14.06
N GLY A 124 9.90 7.18 15.20
CA GLY A 124 9.78 7.80 16.51
C GLY A 124 8.71 8.89 16.56
N VAL A 125 9.03 9.99 17.21
CA VAL A 125 8.13 11.14 17.37
C VAL A 125 7.68 11.74 16.06
N LYS A 126 8.54 11.76 15.02
CA LYS A 126 8.15 12.28 13.71
C LYS A 126 6.96 11.51 13.11
N GLN A 127 6.94 10.19 13.23
CA GLN A 127 5.83 9.36 12.75
C GLN A 127 4.59 9.56 13.63
N LEU A 128 4.75 9.66 14.95
CA LEU A 128 3.66 9.95 15.89
C LEU A 128 2.98 11.29 15.60
N GLU A 129 3.72 12.31 15.19
CA GLU A 129 3.14 13.58 14.74
C GLU A 129 2.18 13.41 13.55
N TYR A 130 2.54 12.60 12.56
CA TYR A 130 1.65 12.30 11.42
C TYR A 130 0.42 11.49 11.85
N VAL A 131 0.57 10.56 12.79
CA VAL A 131 -0.56 9.84 13.40
C VAL A 131 -1.50 10.82 14.08
N LYS A 132 -0.99 11.69 14.95
CA LYS A 132 -1.76 12.74 15.64
C LYS A 132 -2.50 13.65 14.65
N LEU A 133 -1.80 14.21 13.68
CA LEU A 133 -2.42 15.09 12.66
C LEU A 133 -3.48 14.37 11.84
N THR A 134 -3.28 13.08 11.58
CA THR A 134 -4.26 12.28 10.84
C THR A 134 -5.47 11.99 11.71
N GLN A 135 -5.28 11.70 12.99
CA GLN A 135 -6.39 11.57 13.93
C GLN A 135 -7.20 12.87 13.95
N GLN A 136 -6.56 14.01 14.14
CA GLN A 136 -7.21 15.32 14.22
C GLN A 136 -7.95 15.72 12.94
N ASN A 137 -7.31 15.58 11.78
CA ASN A 137 -7.78 16.15 10.52
C ASN A 137 -8.55 15.21 9.62
N TRP A 138 -8.57 13.91 9.93
CA TRP A 138 -9.25 12.89 9.15
C TRP A 138 -10.29 12.14 9.99
N VAL A 139 -9.86 11.52 11.09
CA VAL A 139 -10.75 10.66 11.89
C VAL A 139 -11.78 11.49 12.66
N GLU A 140 -11.34 12.54 13.35
CA GLU A 140 -12.25 13.41 14.09
C GLU A 140 -13.20 14.18 13.17
N PHE A 141 -12.72 14.66 12.03
CA PHE A 141 -13.56 15.32 11.03
C PHE A 141 -14.56 14.37 10.37
N GLY A 142 -14.22 13.10 10.24
CA GLY A 142 -15.10 12.05 9.70
C GLY A 142 -16.04 11.47 10.75
N THR A 143 -16.00 11.92 12.00
CA THR A 143 -16.88 11.50 13.07
C THR A 143 -18.09 12.45 13.17
N ASN A 144 -19.28 11.87 13.18
CA ASN A 144 -20.53 12.56 13.46
C ASN A 144 -20.90 12.29 14.92
N TYR A 145 -20.42 13.16 15.80
CA TYR A 145 -20.55 12.99 17.25
C TYR A 145 -21.99 12.94 17.76
N GLU A 146 -22.94 13.55 17.04
CA GLU A 146 -24.35 13.52 17.37
C GLU A 146 -24.97 12.11 17.21
N LEU A 147 -24.37 11.29 16.34
CA LEU A 147 -24.81 9.92 16.10
C LEU A 147 -24.03 8.90 16.94
N CYS A 148 -23.01 9.32 17.69
CA CYS A 148 -22.21 8.41 18.50
C CYS A 148 -22.94 8.01 19.78
N VAL A 149 -23.11 6.71 20.00
CA VAL A 149 -23.60 6.16 21.27
C VAL A 149 -22.57 6.41 22.38
N ASP A 150 -21.30 6.17 22.09
CA ASP A 150 -20.17 6.52 22.96
C ASP A 150 -19.22 7.47 22.22
N LYS A 151 -19.09 8.67 22.75
CA LYS A 151 -18.25 9.72 22.17
C LYS A 151 -16.76 9.49 22.40
N ASN A 152 -16.38 8.63 23.35
CA ASN A 152 -14.97 8.34 23.65
C ASN A 152 -14.41 7.22 22.76
N THR A 153 -15.27 6.37 22.19
CA THR A 153 -14.84 5.36 21.23
C THR A 153 -14.50 6.03 19.90
N ARG A 154 -13.27 5.84 19.42
CA ARG A 154 -12.74 6.46 18.20
C ARG A 154 -12.27 5.40 17.20
N HIS A 155 -12.35 5.73 15.92
CA HIS A 155 -11.60 4.99 14.91
C HIS A 155 -10.11 5.23 15.07
N ASN A 156 -9.31 4.22 14.74
CA ASN A 156 -7.86 4.27 14.86
C ASN A 156 -7.19 4.74 13.56
N VAL A 157 -6.11 5.47 13.70
CA VAL A 157 -5.06 5.62 12.69
C VAL A 157 -4.08 4.48 12.89
N SER A 158 -4.29 3.38 12.18
CA SER A 158 -3.46 2.18 12.32
C SER A 158 -2.02 2.47 11.96
N ASN A 159 -1.10 2.11 12.85
CA ASN A 159 0.30 2.46 12.73
C ASN A 159 1.20 1.38 13.36
N THR A 160 2.46 1.41 12.97
CA THR A 160 3.57 0.76 13.67
C THR A 160 4.71 1.74 13.71
N ILE A 161 5.04 2.22 14.89
CA ILE A 161 6.08 3.21 15.13
C ILE A 161 7.39 2.49 15.39
N VAL A 162 8.39 2.75 14.56
CA VAL A 162 9.75 2.27 14.83
C VAL A 162 10.38 3.23 15.84
N VAL A 163 10.83 2.69 16.96
CA VAL A 163 11.34 3.46 18.11
C VAL A 163 12.85 3.38 18.15
N ASP A 164 13.48 4.53 18.06
CA ASP A 164 14.92 4.75 18.23
C ASP A 164 15.25 5.25 19.64
N ASN A 165 14.39 6.09 20.22
CA ASN A 165 14.51 6.65 21.56
C ASN A 165 13.20 6.43 22.33
N TRP A 166 13.22 5.49 23.28
CA TRP A 166 12.05 5.08 24.03
C TRP A 166 11.53 6.20 24.95
N ASP A 167 12.42 6.93 25.62
CA ASP A 167 12.04 8.00 26.56
C ASP A 167 11.32 9.15 25.84
N GLU A 168 11.82 9.52 24.66
CA GLU A 168 11.21 10.58 23.85
C GLU A 168 9.83 10.16 23.32
N VAL A 169 9.71 8.92 22.84
CA VAL A 169 8.44 8.37 22.33
C VAL A 169 7.42 8.22 23.45
N GLU A 170 7.81 7.72 24.64
CA GLU A 170 6.94 7.58 25.80
C GLU A 170 6.41 8.94 26.24
N ASN A 171 7.28 9.93 26.43
CA ASN A 171 6.89 11.29 26.83
C ASN A 171 5.93 11.90 25.82
N TYR A 172 6.21 11.79 24.52
CA TYR A 172 5.35 12.31 23.48
C TYR A 172 3.96 11.65 23.48
N ILE A 173 3.89 10.33 23.64
CA ILE A 173 2.62 9.60 23.73
C ILE A 173 1.84 10.07 24.97
N TYR A 174 2.49 10.17 26.10
CA TYR A 174 1.83 10.58 27.35
C TYR A 174 1.26 12.02 27.26
N GLU A 175 2.03 12.96 26.72
CA GLU A 175 1.61 14.36 26.55
C GLU A 175 0.49 14.53 25.51
N ASN A 176 0.33 13.59 24.60
CA ASN A 176 -0.63 13.65 23.48
C ASN A 176 -1.64 12.48 23.48
N LYS A 177 -1.82 11.81 24.60
CA LYS A 177 -2.61 10.58 24.75
C LYS A 177 -4.05 10.68 24.21
N GLU A 178 -4.64 11.87 24.26
CA GLU A 178 -5.99 12.12 23.77
C GLU A 178 -6.13 11.94 22.24
N TRP A 179 -5.01 11.92 21.49
CA TRP A 179 -5.02 11.79 20.04
C TRP A 179 -4.70 10.39 19.53
N PHE A 180 -4.41 9.46 20.44
CA PHE A 180 -4.05 8.10 20.07
C PHE A 180 -5.11 7.08 20.53
N ALA A 181 -5.82 6.47 19.56
CA ALA A 181 -6.75 5.39 19.88
C ALA A 181 -6.03 4.05 20.09
N GLY A 182 -4.91 3.83 19.39
CA GLY A 182 -4.04 2.67 19.55
C GLY A 182 -2.71 2.86 18.83
N ILE A 183 -1.62 2.38 19.43
CA ILE A 183 -0.25 2.49 18.90
C ILE A 183 0.41 1.13 19.00
N SER A 184 1.10 0.73 17.91
CA SER A 184 2.05 -0.38 17.92
C SER A 184 3.47 0.16 17.92
N LEU A 185 4.28 -0.29 18.85
CA LEU A 185 5.69 0.10 18.99
C LEU A 185 6.59 -1.05 18.58
N LEU A 186 7.64 -0.75 17.84
CA LEU A 186 8.67 -1.70 17.40
C LEU A 186 10.04 -1.08 17.57
N GLY A 187 10.91 -1.72 18.37
CA GLY A 187 12.30 -1.27 18.53
C GLY A 187 13.04 -1.23 17.20
N MET A 188 13.92 -0.25 17.03
CA MET A 188 14.81 -0.16 15.89
C MET A 188 15.90 -1.22 16.01
N THR A 189 15.62 -2.42 15.53
CA THR A 189 16.58 -3.55 15.49
C THR A 189 16.96 -3.81 14.03
N GLY A 190 18.22 -4.23 13.80
CA GLY A 190 18.75 -4.47 12.45
C GLY A 190 18.24 -5.73 11.75
N ASP A 191 17.28 -6.46 12.30
CA ASP A 191 16.86 -7.81 11.90
C ASP A 191 15.99 -7.89 10.65
N LYS A 192 16.04 -6.92 9.74
CA LYS A 192 15.15 -6.87 8.58
C LYS A 192 15.77 -7.41 7.30
N ASP A 193 17.06 -7.71 7.30
CA ASP A 193 17.81 -8.15 6.13
C ASP A 193 17.98 -9.68 6.14
N TYR A 194 16.92 -10.39 5.84
CA TYR A 194 16.95 -11.82 5.61
C TYR A 194 16.55 -12.17 4.18
N ALA A 195 16.99 -13.33 3.71
CA ALA A 195 16.71 -13.78 2.35
C ALA A 195 15.20 -13.82 2.07
N GLN A 196 14.78 -13.25 0.95
CA GLN A 196 13.38 -13.14 0.54
C GLN A 196 12.50 -12.33 1.52
N ALA A 197 13.08 -11.40 2.29
CA ALA A 197 12.30 -10.45 3.10
C ALA A 197 11.22 -9.77 2.25
N PRO A 198 10.02 -9.46 2.80
CA PRO A 198 8.93 -8.85 2.06
C PRO A 198 9.29 -7.55 1.33
N PHE A 199 10.32 -6.85 1.83
CA PHE A 199 10.90 -5.66 1.23
C PHE A 199 12.41 -5.79 1.27
N THR A 200 13.06 -5.62 0.13
CA THR A 200 14.52 -5.66 0.01
C THR A 200 15.00 -4.41 -0.71
N GLU A 201 15.77 -3.56 -0.03
CA GLU A 201 16.31 -2.34 -0.63
C GLU A 201 17.29 -2.67 -1.76
N VAL A 202 17.23 -1.89 -2.81
CA VAL A 202 18.16 -1.96 -3.93
C VAL A 202 19.15 -0.82 -3.81
N ILE A 203 20.37 -1.15 -3.44
CA ILE A 203 21.47 -0.18 -3.32
C ILE A 203 22.17 -0.02 -4.67
N ASP A 204 22.38 -1.12 -5.39
CA ASP A 204 23.07 -1.15 -6.67
C ASP A 204 22.17 -1.62 -7.81
N THR A 205 22.06 -0.77 -8.84
CA THR A 205 21.27 -1.09 -10.04
C THR A 205 21.93 -2.20 -10.88
N ASP A 206 23.26 -2.34 -10.80
CA ASP A 206 24.00 -3.36 -11.56
C ASP A 206 23.75 -4.78 -11.01
N GLU A 207 23.53 -4.91 -9.72
CA GLU A 207 23.08 -6.20 -9.14
C GLU A 207 21.73 -6.66 -9.70
N ILE A 208 20.82 -5.72 -9.90
CA ILE A 208 19.51 -6.00 -10.51
C ILE A 208 19.69 -6.46 -11.96
N ILE A 209 20.51 -5.74 -12.73
CA ILE A 209 20.80 -6.09 -14.13
C ILE A 209 21.46 -7.47 -14.20
N LYS A 210 22.33 -7.78 -13.26
CA LYS A 210 22.98 -9.10 -13.17
C LYS A 210 22.00 -10.20 -12.82
N LYS A 211 21.11 -9.98 -11.84
CA LYS A 211 20.13 -10.96 -11.39
C LYS A 211 19.02 -11.20 -12.41
N TYR A 212 18.49 -10.16 -13.03
CA TYR A 212 17.30 -10.21 -13.88
C TYR A 212 17.58 -10.04 -15.39
N GLY A 213 18.83 -9.67 -15.76
CA GLY A 213 19.28 -9.45 -17.15
C GLY A 213 19.01 -8.02 -17.65
N LYS A 214 19.70 -7.66 -18.76
CA LYS A 214 19.58 -6.32 -19.37
C LYS A 214 18.19 -6.01 -19.94
N SER A 215 17.42 -7.03 -20.28
CA SER A 215 16.02 -6.92 -20.69
C SER A 215 15.04 -6.87 -19.53
N SER A 216 15.56 -6.80 -18.29
CA SER A 216 14.69 -6.63 -17.14
C SER A 216 14.04 -5.25 -17.21
N LEU A 217 12.76 -5.23 -16.89
CA LEU A 217 11.92 -4.04 -16.71
C LEU A 217 12.57 -2.88 -15.95
N PHE A 218 13.67 -3.13 -15.25
CA PHE A 218 14.44 -2.15 -14.48
C PHE A 218 15.35 -1.23 -15.31
N ALA A 219 15.94 -1.73 -16.39
CA ALA A 219 16.91 -0.97 -17.17
C ALA A 219 16.26 0.13 -18.01
N SER A 220 14.94 0.04 -18.24
CA SER A 220 14.24 0.89 -19.22
C SER A 220 13.26 1.89 -18.62
N GLY A 221 13.17 2.02 -17.30
CA GLY A 221 12.12 2.85 -16.66
C GLY A 221 10.72 2.22 -16.75
N LEU A 222 10.60 1.08 -17.38
CA LEU A 222 9.35 0.31 -17.60
C LEU A 222 8.81 -0.36 -16.32
N ILE A 223 9.45 -0.16 -15.19
CA ILE A 223 8.98 -0.68 -13.88
C ILE A 223 7.56 -0.21 -13.58
N VAL A 224 7.27 1.05 -13.88
CA VAL A 224 5.94 1.63 -13.69
C VAL A 224 4.94 0.96 -14.64
N ASP A 225 5.34 0.70 -15.87
CA ASP A 225 4.47 0.12 -16.90
C ASP A 225 4.25 -1.37 -16.69
N GLY A 226 5.26 -2.13 -16.24
CA GLY A 226 5.09 -3.53 -15.88
C GLY A 226 4.18 -3.74 -14.67
N LEU A 227 4.29 -2.88 -13.66
CA LEU A 227 3.38 -2.88 -12.52
C LEU A 227 1.97 -2.42 -12.92
N HIS A 228 1.86 -1.46 -13.83
CA HIS A 228 0.58 -1.05 -14.41
C HIS A 228 -0.06 -2.18 -15.22
N ALA A 229 0.70 -2.90 -16.03
CA ALA A 229 0.21 -4.06 -16.77
C ALA A 229 -0.25 -5.17 -15.82
N PHE A 230 0.54 -5.49 -14.78
CA PHE A 230 0.16 -6.45 -13.74
C PHE A 230 -1.07 -5.99 -12.93
N ARG A 231 -1.13 -4.71 -12.56
CA ARG A 231 -2.28 -4.10 -11.89
C ARG A 231 -3.55 -4.28 -12.69
N HIS A 232 -3.49 -4.02 -13.97
CA HIS A 232 -4.63 -4.19 -14.86
C HIS A 232 -4.97 -5.68 -15.03
N LEU A 233 -4.00 -6.56 -15.24
CA LEU A 233 -4.24 -8.00 -15.32
C LEU A 233 -4.90 -8.52 -14.03
N TRP A 234 -4.44 -8.08 -12.88
CA TRP A 234 -5.03 -8.42 -11.58
C TRP A 234 -6.46 -7.86 -11.44
N LEU A 235 -6.71 -6.62 -11.87
CA LEU A 235 -8.05 -6.03 -11.90
C LEU A 235 -8.99 -6.77 -12.86
N ALA A 236 -8.50 -7.16 -14.05
CA ALA A 236 -9.26 -7.94 -15.02
C ALA A 236 -9.59 -9.34 -14.48
N CYS A 237 -8.59 -10.04 -13.90
CA CYS A 237 -8.82 -11.35 -13.29
C CYS A 237 -9.79 -11.28 -12.11
N ASN A 238 -9.70 -10.24 -11.26
CA ASN A 238 -10.66 -10.06 -10.17
C ASN A 238 -12.06 -9.68 -10.66
N ALA A 239 -12.16 -8.85 -11.69
CA ALA A 239 -13.46 -8.53 -12.30
C ALA A 239 -14.13 -9.80 -12.86
N VAL A 240 -13.38 -10.67 -13.52
CA VAL A 240 -13.87 -11.96 -14.03
C VAL A 240 -14.24 -12.92 -12.92
N LEU A 241 -13.44 -12.98 -11.83
CA LEU A 241 -13.68 -13.91 -10.71
C LEU A 241 -14.83 -13.48 -9.78
N PHE A 242 -15.11 -12.18 -9.69
CA PHE A 242 -16.09 -11.64 -8.74
C PHE A 242 -17.38 -11.13 -9.38
N SER A 243 -17.49 -11.07 -10.71
CA SER A 243 -18.74 -10.75 -11.37
C SER A 243 -19.40 -12.04 -11.88
N SER A 244 -20.43 -12.44 -11.21
CA SER A 244 -21.34 -13.51 -11.66
C SER A 244 -22.17 -13.16 -12.91
N GLU A 245 -21.93 -12.00 -13.53
CA GLU A 245 -22.69 -11.43 -14.63
C GLU A 245 -21.87 -11.14 -15.89
N ILE A 246 -20.55 -11.38 -15.91
CA ILE A 246 -19.77 -11.24 -17.15
C ILE A 246 -19.90 -12.53 -17.96
N ASP A 247 -20.52 -12.44 -19.12
CA ASP A 247 -20.56 -13.49 -20.14
C ASP A 247 -19.13 -13.95 -20.48
N GLU A 248 -18.91 -15.26 -20.60
CA GLU A 248 -17.60 -15.86 -21.00
C GLU A 248 -17.05 -15.23 -22.28
N ASN A 249 -17.90 -14.79 -23.19
CA ASN A 249 -17.52 -14.10 -24.42
C ASN A 249 -17.00 -12.68 -24.19
N GLU A 250 -17.49 -11.96 -23.19
CA GLU A 250 -17.04 -10.62 -22.83
C GLU A 250 -15.71 -10.67 -22.07
N ALA A 251 -15.53 -11.67 -21.23
CA ALA A 251 -14.25 -11.97 -20.58
C ALA A 251 -13.17 -12.37 -21.60
N ASP A 252 -13.52 -13.17 -22.61
CA ASP A 252 -12.64 -13.58 -23.69
C ASP A 252 -12.31 -12.43 -24.64
N PHE A 253 -13.24 -11.51 -24.88
CA PHE A 253 -13.05 -10.29 -25.67
C PHE A 253 -12.10 -9.30 -24.95
N LEU A 254 -12.27 -9.09 -23.66
CA LEU A 254 -11.40 -8.23 -22.85
C LEU A 254 -9.98 -8.84 -22.70
N LEU A 255 -9.87 -10.15 -22.53
CA LEU A 255 -8.59 -10.86 -22.47
C LEU A 255 -7.87 -10.95 -23.82
N LYS A 256 -8.55 -11.22 -24.91
CA LYS A 256 -7.91 -11.42 -26.24
C LYS A 256 -7.54 -10.14 -26.96
N ASN A 257 -8.35 -9.09 -26.92
CA ASN A 257 -8.19 -7.97 -27.85
C ASN A 257 -7.35 -6.80 -27.33
N ASP A 258 -7.33 -6.49 -26.05
CA ASP A 258 -6.59 -5.32 -25.57
C ASP A 258 -5.30 -5.70 -24.81
N TRP A 259 -5.28 -6.83 -24.18
CA TRP A 259 -4.21 -7.26 -23.27
C TRP A 259 -3.07 -7.98 -23.96
N ILE A 260 -3.37 -8.92 -24.83
CA ILE A 260 -2.35 -9.64 -25.61
C ILE A 260 -1.68 -8.67 -26.58
N ARG A 261 -2.43 -7.72 -27.13
CA ARG A 261 -1.89 -6.66 -28.00
C ARG A 261 -0.96 -5.72 -27.24
N ARG A 262 -1.34 -5.27 -26.04
CA ARG A 262 -0.50 -4.39 -25.19
C ARG A 262 0.69 -5.13 -24.63
N ALA A 263 0.53 -6.35 -24.15
CA ALA A 263 1.63 -7.17 -23.67
C ALA A 263 2.66 -7.45 -24.79
N LYS A 264 2.21 -7.71 -26.03
CA LYS A 264 3.12 -7.86 -27.19
C LYS A 264 3.80 -6.56 -27.55
N GLN A 265 3.11 -5.42 -27.56
CA GLN A 265 3.72 -4.11 -27.79
C GLN A 265 4.77 -3.73 -26.74
N PHE A 266 4.67 -4.27 -25.53
CA PHE A 266 5.66 -4.07 -24.47
C PHE A 266 6.82 -5.07 -24.55
N ALA A 267 6.60 -6.28 -25.08
CA ALA A 267 7.66 -7.27 -25.24
C ALA A 267 8.57 -6.98 -26.46
N ASP A 268 8.09 -6.23 -27.44
CA ASP A 268 8.80 -5.86 -28.67
C ASP A 268 9.54 -4.52 -28.59
N ARG A 269 9.47 -3.82 -27.46
CA ARG A 269 10.23 -2.60 -27.12
C ARG A 269 11.32 -2.89 -26.09
#